data_587b964f8f6fc63b535dbad36840e579
#
_entry.id   587b964f8f6fc63b535dbad36840e579
#
_cell.length_a   1.000
_cell.length_b   1.000
_cell.length_c   1.000
_cell.angle_alpha   90.00
_cell.angle_beta   90.00
_cell.angle_gamma   90.00
#
_symmetry.space_group_name_H-M   'P 1'
#
loop_
_entity.id
_entity.type
_entity.pdbx_description
1 polymer ?
#
loop_
_entity_poly.entity_id
_entity_poly.type
_entity_poly.pdbx_seq_one_letter_code
_entity_poly.pdbx_strand_id
1 'polypeptide(L)'
;MVEMIYVYTDGGSRGNPGPAGCGVVIQKCIDGKCATIGEYHRYIGETTNNQAEYQALLLALDELSKLNPTQKVLFHLDSRLVVEQIKGTYKMKNAGLKPLFDRVKQQLDTFHGGYQFEYISRERNAHADRLANKAMDEGMRSTNEQVL
;
A
#
# COMPACT_ATOMS: atom_id res chain seq x y z
N MET A 1 8.99 -26.50 4.89
CA MET A 1 9.19 -25.37 3.95
C MET A 1 8.34 -24.20 4.40
N VAL A 2 8.94 -23.04 4.66
CA VAL A 2 8.21 -21.85 5.10
C VAL A 2 7.90 -21.00 3.88
N GLU A 3 6.61 -20.79 3.62
CA GLU A 3 6.13 -20.00 2.50
C GLU A 3 5.33 -18.81 3.02
N MET A 4 5.68 -17.59 2.56
CA MET A 4 5.04 -16.36 2.97
C MET A 4 4.78 -15.47 1.77
N ILE A 5 3.83 -14.58 1.92
CA ILE A 5 3.60 -13.49 0.95
C ILE A 5 4.12 -12.19 1.57
N TYR A 6 5.04 -11.53 0.87
CA TYR A 6 5.54 -10.21 1.26
C TYR A 6 4.88 -9.16 0.40
N VAL A 7 4.40 -8.10 1.04
CA VAL A 7 3.73 -6.99 0.37
C VAL A 7 4.43 -5.69 0.76
N TYR A 8 4.75 -4.87 -0.23
CA TYR A 8 5.33 -3.55 -0.04
C TYR A 8 4.37 -2.53 -0.62
N THR A 9 4.00 -1.51 0.14
CA THR A 9 3.11 -0.47 -0.33
C THR A 9 3.72 0.91 -0.09
N ASP A 10 3.42 1.84 -0.99
CA ASP A 10 3.78 3.24 -0.83
C ASP A 10 2.70 4.10 -1.45
N GLY A 11 2.34 5.17 -0.78
CA GLY A 11 1.43 6.17 -1.28
C GLY A 11 1.98 7.55 -0.99
N GLY A 12 1.82 8.46 -1.93
CA GLY A 12 2.33 9.82 -1.75
C GLY A 12 1.56 10.83 -2.58
N SER A 13 1.74 12.09 -2.24
CA SER A 13 1.18 13.21 -2.99
C SER A 13 2.25 14.25 -3.26
N ARG A 14 2.15 14.89 -4.42
CA ARG A 14 3.03 16.01 -4.81
C ARG A 14 2.35 17.30 -4.39
N GLY A 15 2.63 17.73 -3.15
CA GLY A 15 1.87 18.69 -2.39
C GLY A 15 0.93 17.96 -1.43
N ASN A 16 0.55 18.60 -0.34
CA ASN A 16 -0.25 17.95 0.71
C ASN A 16 -1.44 18.84 1.11
N PRO A 17 -2.59 18.77 0.39
CA PRO A 17 -2.93 17.83 -0.69
C PRO A 17 -2.29 18.15 -2.04
N GLY A 18 -2.31 17.17 -2.93
CA GLY A 18 -1.82 17.32 -4.29
C GLY A 18 -2.05 16.04 -5.10
N PRO A 19 -1.58 16.01 -6.37
CA PRO A 19 -1.65 14.81 -7.19
C PRO A 19 -0.98 13.64 -6.48
N ALA A 20 -1.69 12.53 -6.36
CA ALA A 20 -1.29 11.41 -5.51
C ALA A 20 -1.30 10.10 -6.27
N GLY A 21 -0.45 9.18 -5.84
CA GLY A 21 -0.31 7.88 -6.45
C GLY A 21 0.03 6.79 -5.45
N CYS A 22 -0.24 5.56 -5.86
CA CYS A 22 -0.02 4.35 -5.07
C CYS A 22 0.90 3.40 -5.81
N GLY A 23 1.75 2.71 -5.07
CA GLY A 23 2.59 1.64 -5.57
C GLY A 23 2.50 0.43 -4.67
N VAL A 24 2.45 -0.76 -5.28
CA VAL A 24 2.34 -2.04 -4.58
C VAL A 24 3.24 -3.07 -5.23
N VAL A 25 4.01 -3.78 -4.42
CA VAL A 25 4.81 -4.93 -4.86
C VAL A 25 4.39 -6.13 -4.03
N ILE A 26 4.09 -7.25 -4.69
CA ILE A 26 3.75 -8.50 -4.04
C ILE A 26 4.80 -9.53 -4.41
N GLN A 27 5.35 -10.20 -3.39
CA GLN A 27 6.36 -11.23 -3.55
C GLN A 27 5.90 -12.52 -2.88
N LYS A 28 6.28 -13.64 -3.48
CA LYS A 28 6.17 -14.95 -2.86
C LYS A 28 7.55 -15.34 -2.36
N CYS A 29 7.65 -15.64 -1.07
CA CYS A 29 8.91 -15.96 -0.42
C CYS A 29 8.88 -17.39 0.10
N ILE A 30 9.86 -18.20 -0.29
CA ILE A 30 10.00 -19.60 0.14
C ILE A 30 11.37 -19.73 0.81
N ASP A 31 11.37 -20.03 2.11
CA ASP A 31 12.60 -20.18 2.91
C ASP A 31 13.55 -18.96 2.74
N GLY A 32 12.98 -17.74 2.76
CA GLY A 32 13.73 -16.50 2.67
C GLY A 32 14.11 -16.06 1.26
N LYS A 33 13.77 -16.83 0.23
CA LYS A 33 14.01 -16.48 -1.17
C LYS A 33 12.73 -15.94 -1.77
N CYS A 34 12.76 -14.70 -2.25
CA CYS A 34 11.56 -13.98 -2.70
C CYS A 34 11.59 -13.76 -4.20
N ALA A 35 10.43 -13.93 -4.83
CA ALA A 35 10.21 -13.60 -6.23
C ALA A 35 9.00 -12.68 -6.34
N THR A 36 9.12 -11.63 -7.14
CA THR A 36 8.01 -10.70 -7.39
C THR A 36 6.95 -11.38 -8.25
N ILE A 37 5.73 -11.43 -7.77
CA ILE A 37 4.58 -12.00 -8.49
C ILE A 37 3.57 -10.95 -8.92
N GLY A 38 3.70 -9.70 -8.47
CA GLY A 38 2.82 -8.62 -8.89
C GLY A 38 3.41 -7.26 -8.59
N GLU A 39 3.20 -6.33 -9.52
CA GLU A 39 3.57 -4.93 -9.38
C GLU A 39 2.38 -4.11 -9.85
N TYR A 40 1.96 -3.15 -9.02
CA TYR A 40 0.76 -2.35 -9.32
C TYR A 40 1.01 -0.90 -9.00
N HIS A 41 0.45 -0.02 -9.82
CA HIS A 41 0.46 1.41 -9.54
C HIS A 41 -0.86 2.01 -9.97
N ARG A 42 -1.28 3.06 -9.26
CA ARG A 42 -2.55 3.73 -9.53
C ARG A 42 -2.46 5.22 -9.19
N TYR A 43 -2.86 6.06 -10.14
CA TYR A 43 -3.08 7.47 -9.86
C TYR A 43 -4.44 7.64 -9.21
N ILE A 44 -4.50 8.37 -8.09
CA ILE A 44 -5.73 8.50 -7.30
C ILE A 44 -6.27 9.94 -7.24
N GLY A 45 -5.76 10.84 -8.10
CA GLY A 45 -6.19 12.23 -8.12
C GLY A 45 -5.55 13.02 -6.99
N GLU A 46 -6.18 14.12 -6.60
CA GLU A 46 -5.64 14.99 -5.55
C GLU A 46 -6.11 14.53 -4.18
N THR A 47 -5.17 14.28 -3.29
CA THR A 47 -5.44 13.96 -1.89
C THR A 47 -4.19 14.17 -1.04
N THR A 48 -4.28 13.83 0.26
CA THR A 48 -3.16 13.99 1.20
C THR A 48 -2.24 12.77 1.18
N ASN A 49 -1.01 12.96 1.70
CA ASN A 49 -0.07 11.85 1.85
C ASN A 49 -0.65 10.68 2.64
N ASN A 50 -1.30 10.95 3.77
CA ASN A 50 -1.83 9.89 4.63
C ASN A 50 -2.98 9.15 3.96
N GLN A 51 -3.83 9.84 3.21
CA GLN A 51 -4.88 9.17 2.43
C GLN A 51 -4.28 8.30 1.34
N ALA A 52 -3.23 8.78 0.66
CA ALA A 52 -2.54 8.01 -0.37
C ALA A 52 -1.93 6.73 0.21
N GLU A 53 -1.35 6.79 1.41
CA GLU A 53 -0.82 5.60 2.10
C GLU A 53 -1.90 4.56 2.34
N TYR A 54 -3.07 4.96 2.84
CA TYR A 54 -4.19 4.05 3.03
C TYR A 54 -4.74 3.50 1.71
N GLN A 55 -4.80 4.33 0.67
CA GLN A 55 -5.25 3.88 -0.65
C GLN A 55 -4.29 2.85 -1.26
N ALA A 56 -2.98 3.03 -1.06
CA ALA A 56 -2.00 2.05 -1.51
C ALA A 56 -2.21 0.70 -0.81
N LEU A 57 -2.48 0.73 0.49
CA LEU A 57 -2.77 -0.49 1.25
C LEU A 57 -4.04 -1.16 0.75
N LEU A 58 -5.09 -0.40 0.48
CA LEU A 58 -6.34 -0.93 -0.09
C LEU A 58 -6.12 -1.54 -1.47
N LEU A 59 -5.31 -0.91 -2.32
CA LEU A 59 -4.93 -1.49 -3.62
C LEU A 59 -4.26 -2.85 -3.43
N ALA A 60 -3.32 -2.94 -2.49
CA ALA A 60 -2.65 -4.21 -2.18
C ALA A 60 -3.65 -5.27 -1.73
N LEU A 61 -4.59 -4.90 -0.85
CA LEU A 61 -5.60 -5.82 -0.33
C LEU A 61 -6.53 -6.32 -1.44
N ASP A 62 -6.92 -5.44 -2.36
CA ASP A 62 -7.75 -5.83 -3.51
C ASP A 62 -7.02 -6.85 -4.41
N GLU A 63 -5.74 -6.62 -4.69
CA GLU A 63 -4.95 -7.55 -5.51
C GLU A 63 -4.69 -8.87 -4.78
N LEU A 64 -4.45 -8.83 -3.48
CA LEU A 64 -4.29 -10.03 -2.67
C LEU A 64 -5.57 -10.85 -2.61
N SER A 65 -6.74 -10.23 -2.58
CA SER A 65 -8.00 -10.96 -2.56
C SER A 65 -8.19 -11.81 -3.82
N LYS A 66 -7.68 -11.35 -4.96
CA LYS A 66 -7.70 -12.12 -6.22
C LYS A 66 -6.80 -13.34 -6.16
N LEU A 67 -5.69 -13.26 -5.43
CA LEU A 67 -4.76 -14.36 -5.23
C LEU A 67 -5.27 -15.35 -4.17
N ASN A 68 -6.12 -14.87 -3.27
CA ASN A 68 -6.69 -15.66 -2.16
C ASN A 68 -5.63 -16.47 -1.41
N PRO A 69 -4.61 -15.80 -0.82
CA PRO A 69 -3.48 -16.53 -0.23
C PRO A 69 -3.87 -17.29 1.02
N THR A 70 -3.28 -18.46 1.19
CA THR A 70 -3.40 -19.27 2.41
C THR A 70 -2.19 -19.09 3.32
N GLN A 71 -1.10 -18.52 2.79
CA GLN A 71 0.12 -18.22 3.52
C GLN A 71 -0.08 -17.00 4.41
N LYS A 72 0.79 -16.86 5.41
CA LYS A 72 0.89 -15.61 6.18
C LYS A 72 1.33 -14.48 5.27
N VAL A 73 0.70 -13.31 5.41
CA VAL A 73 1.02 -12.11 4.65
C VAL A 73 1.75 -11.12 5.53
N LEU A 74 2.92 -10.67 5.10
CA LEU A 74 3.72 -9.68 5.81
C LEU A 74 3.74 -8.38 5.01
N PHE A 75 3.10 -7.35 5.57
CA PHE A 75 3.03 -6.02 4.96
C PHE A 75 4.18 -5.15 5.42
N HIS A 76 4.86 -4.49 4.47
CA HIS A 76 5.98 -3.59 4.72
C HIS A 76 5.58 -2.19 4.26
N LEU A 77 5.57 -1.24 5.18
CA LEU A 77 5.20 0.16 4.91
C LEU A 77 6.26 1.07 5.49
N ASP A 78 6.52 2.19 4.83
CA ASP A 78 7.40 3.22 5.38
C ASP A 78 6.65 4.37 6.06
N SER A 79 5.35 4.24 6.25
CA SER A 79 4.54 5.15 7.07
C SER A 79 4.35 4.57 8.47
N ARG A 80 5.08 5.13 9.44
CA ARG A 80 4.92 4.71 10.84
C ARG A 80 3.51 4.97 11.34
N LEU A 81 2.92 6.09 10.93
CA LEU A 81 1.55 6.44 11.34
C LEU A 81 0.56 5.32 10.97
N VAL A 82 0.59 4.91 9.71
CA VAL A 82 -0.34 3.87 9.22
C VAL A 82 -0.08 2.55 9.93
N VAL A 83 1.17 2.12 10.04
CA VAL A 83 1.54 0.86 10.71
C VAL A 83 1.03 0.86 12.14
N GLU A 84 1.27 1.94 12.88
CA GLU A 84 0.89 2.00 14.29
C GLU A 84 -0.64 2.13 14.47
N GLN A 85 -1.33 2.79 13.55
CA GLN A 85 -2.79 2.83 13.56
C GLN A 85 -3.39 1.45 13.31
N ILE A 86 -2.87 0.70 12.34
CA ILE A 86 -3.36 -0.65 12.05
C ILE A 86 -3.08 -1.60 13.22
N LYS A 87 -1.91 -1.50 13.83
CA LYS A 87 -1.57 -2.31 15.01
C LYS A 87 -2.37 -1.94 16.26
N GLY A 88 -2.99 -0.76 16.28
CA GLY A 88 -3.76 -0.27 17.42
C GLY A 88 -2.94 0.47 18.47
N THR A 89 -1.63 0.67 18.23
CA THR A 89 -0.76 1.46 19.13
C THR A 89 -1.15 2.93 19.10
N TYR A 90 -1.49 3.46 17.92
CA TYR A 90 -2.05 4.80 17.75
C TYR A 90 -3.54 4.69 17.51
N LYS A 91 -4.32 5.51 18.22
CA LYS A 91 -5.77 5.56 18.03
C LYS A 91 -6.11 6.24 16.71
N MET A 92 -7.13 5.73 16.02
CA MET A 92 -7.67 6.36 14.81
C MET A 92 -8.62 7.48 15.22
N LYS A 93 -8.15 8.73 15.16
CA LYS A 93 -8.93 9.92 15.51
C LYS A 93 -9.25 10.81 14.32
N ASN A 94 -8.71 10.50 13.14
CA ASN A 94 -8.87 11.33 11.95
C ASN A 94 -10.10 10.90 11.18
N ALA A 95 -11.10 11.79 11.08
CA ALA A 95 -12.37 11.51 10.41
C ALA A 95 -12.19 11.22 8.92
N GLY A 96 -11.19 11.82 8.27
CA GLY A 96 -10.92 11.59 6.85
C GLY A 96 -10.29 10.23 6.56
N LEU A 97 -9.55 9.69 7.52
CA LEU A 97 -8.89 8.38 7.37
C LEU A 97 -9.73 7.22 7.88
N LYS A 98 -10.65 7.48 8.79
CA LYS A 98 -11.45 6.43 9.44
C LYS A 98 -12.18 5.50 8.48
N PRO A 99 -12.86 5.97 7.42
CA PRO A 99 -13.50 5.06 6.47
C PRO A 99 -12.51 4.12 5.78
N LEU A 100 -11.32 4.62 5.43
CA LEU A 100 -10.27 3.82 4.80
C LEU A 100 -9.71 2.80 5.78
N PHE A 101 -9.46 3.24 7.02
CA PHE A 101 -9.00 2.38 8.11
C PHE A 101 -10.00 1.23 8.34
N ASP A 102 -11.28 1.52 8.43
CA ASP A 102 -12.32 0.51 8.67
C ASP A 102 -12.36 -0.52 7.53
N ARG A 103 -12.23 -0.07 6.27
CA ARG A 103 -12.18 -0.98 5.11
C ARG A 103 -10.95 -1.88 5.15
N VAL A 104 -9.80 -1.32 5.52
CA VAL A 104 -8.56 -2.11 5.67
C VAL A 104 -8.75 -3.20 6.71
N LYS A 105 -9.29 -2.85 7.89
CA LYS A 105 -9.50 -3.82 8.97
C LYS A 105 -10.45 -4.93 8.54
N GLN A 106 -11.53 -4.61 7.84
CA GLN A 106 -12.48 -5.61 7.32
C GLN A 106 -11.81 -6.58 6.35
N GLN A 107 -11.00 -6.08 5.43
CA GLN A 107 -10.34 -6.93 4.44
C GLN A 107 -9.25 -7.80 5.07
N LEU A 108 -8.53 -7.28 6.07
CA LEU A 108 -7.52 -8.06 6.79
C LEU A 108 -8.10 -9.28 7.49
N ASP A 109 -9.33 -9.18 7.98
CA ASP A 109 -10.00 -10.29 8.66
C ASP A 109 -10.30 -11.47 7.74
N THR A 110 -10.19 -11.30 6.42
CA THR A 110 -10.45 -12.38 5.46
C THR A 110 -9.24 -13.28 5.21
N PHE A 111 -8.05 -12.94 5.72
CA PHE A 111 -6.83 -13.72 5.45
C PHE A 111 -6.73 -14.92 6.38
N HIS A 112 -6.79 -16.12 5.80
CA HIS A 112 -6.76 -17.39 6.54
C HIS A 112 -5.41 -17.68 7.19
N GLY A 113 -4.32 -17.30 6.53
CA GLY A 113 -2.96 -17.50 7.03
C GLY A 113 -2.49 -16.46 8.04
N GLY A 114 -3.31 -15.44 8.30
CA GLY A 114 -2.95 -14.33 9.17
C GLY A 114 -2.10 -13.29 8.48
N TYR A 115 -1.83 -12.21 9.19
CA TYR A 115 -1.05 -11.10 8.65
C TYR A 115 -0.22 -10.45 9.76
N GLN A 116 0.78 -9.68 9.31
CA GLN A 116 1.63 -8.89 10.19
C GLN A 116 2.04 -7.61 9.45
N PHE A 117 2.17 -6.51 10.18
CA PHE A 117 2.64 -5.23 9.64
C PHE A 117 3.99 -4.90 10.20
N GLU A 118 4.90 -4.44 9.33
CA GLU A 118 6.24 -4.04 9.70
C GLU A 118 6.56 -2.67 9.11
N TYR A 119 7.03 -1.75 9.94
CA TYR A 119 7.56 -0.48 9.49
C TYR A 119 8.97 -0.69 8.95
N ILE A 120 9.23 -0.15 7.76
CA ILE A 120 10.56 -0.20 7.12
C ILE A 120 11.00 1.20 6.73
N SER A 121 12.30 1.39 6.54
CA SER A 121 12.83 2.67 6.06
C SER A 121 12.47 2.89 4.59
N ARG A 122 12.51 4.15 4.14
CA ARG A 122 12.23 4.50 2.73
C ARG A 122 13.17 3.80 1.76
N GLU A 123 14.45 3.66 2.14
CA GLU A 123 15.44 3.00 1.29
C GLU A 123 15.06 1.54 1.02
N ARG A 124 14.44 0.88 1.99
CA ARG A 124 13.99 -0.51 1.86
C ARG A 124 12.66 -0.62 1.13
N ASN A 125 11.98 0.50 0.87
CA ASN A 125 10.69 0.54 0.17
C ASN A 125 10.82 1.19 -1.22
N ALA A 126 11.99 1.22 -1.79
CA ALA A 126 12.29 1.93 -3.04
C ALA A 126 11.49 1.43 -4.23
N HIS A 127 11.19 0.12 -4.30
CA HIS A 127 10.43 -0.45 -5.41
C HIS A 127 8.99 0.07 -5.44
N ALA A 128 8.30 0.04 -4.30
CA ALA A 128 6.94 0.56 -4.19
C ALA A 128 6.92 2.09 -4.40
N ASP A 129 7.94 2.80 -3.91
CA ASP A 129 8.09 4.24 -4.12
C ASP A 129 8.19 4.59 -5.61
N ARG A 130 8.99 3.85 -6.37
CA ARG A 130 9.10 4.06 -7.82
C ARG A 130 7.76 3.87 -8.54
N LEU A 131 6.98 2.88 -8.12
CA LEU A 131 5.66 2.64 -8.70
C LEU A 131 4.68 3.76 -8.37
N ALA A 132 4.70 4.27 -7.14
CA ALA A 132 3.87 5.40 -6.74
C ALA A 132 4.23 6.66 -7.55
N ASN A 133 5.53 6.93 -7.74
CA ASN A 133 6.00 8.05 -8.55
C ASN A 133 5.61 7.89 -10.02
N LYS A 134 5.71 6.69 -10.56
CA LYS A 134 5.26 6.38 -11.92
C LYS A 134 3.78 6.71 -12.09
N ALA A 135 2.95 6.34 -11.13
CA ALA A 135 1.52 6.64 -11.15
C ALA A 135 1.26 8.14 -11.16
N MET A 136 1.98 8.90 -10.32
CA MET A 136 1.84 10.36 -10.29
C MET A 136 2.31 11.00 -11.59
N ASP A 137 3.43 10.56 -12.16
CA ASP A 137 3.93 11.06 -13.44
C ASP A 137 2.91 10.85 -14.56
N GLU A 138 2.37 9.65 -14.68
CA GLU A 138 1.38 9.30 -15.69
C GLU A 138 0.08 10.08 -15.51
N GLY A 139 -0.41 10.17 -14.26
CA GLY A 139 -1.63 10.88 -13.94
C GLY A 139 -1.54 12.38 -14.21
N MET A 140 -0.41 12.98 -13.87
CA MET A 140 -0.18 14.41 -14.10
C MET A 140 -0.04 14.71 -15.59
N ARG A 141 0.60 13.86 -16.38
CA ARG A 141 0.69 14.02 -17.83
C ARG A 141 -0.69 13.94 -18.48
N SER A 142 -1.49 12.95 -18.10
CA SER A 142 -2.83 12.75 -18.64
C SER A 142 -3.71 13.98 -18.38
N THR A 143 -3.63 14.55 -17.16
CA THR A 143 -4.36 15.77 -16.80
C THR A 143 -3.91 16.96 -17.66
N ASN A 144 -2.60 17.13 -17.86
CA ASN A 144 -2.06 18.22 -18.68
C ASN A 144 -2.47 18.08 -20.15
N GLU A 145 -2.49 16.87 -20.68
CA GLU A 145 -2.93 16.59 -22.05
C GLU A 145 -4.40 16.95 -22.24
N GLN A 146 -5.25 16.70 -21.25
CA GLN A 146 -6.67 17.03 -21.31
C GLN A 146 -6.92 18.55 -21.34
N VAL A 147 -6.04 19.34 -20.74
CA VAL A 147 -6.16 20.81 -20.71
C VAL A 147 -5.74 21.45 -22.03
N LEU A 148 -4.89 20.79 -22.76
CA LEU A 148 -4.44 21.26 -24.07
C LEU A 148 -5.47 20.95 -25.17
#